data_9912a219d1172f860ecdd8c811ccae55
#
_entry.id   9912a219d1172f860ecdd8c811ccae55
#
_cell.length_a   1.000
_cell.length_b   1.000
_cell.length_c   1.000
_cell.angle_alpha   90.00
_cell.angle_beta   90.00
_cell.angle_gamma   90.00
#
_symmetry.space_group_name_H-M   'P 1'
#
loop_
_entity.id
_entity.type
_entity.pdbx_description
1 polymer ?
#
loop_
_entity_poly.entity_id
_entity_poly.type
_entity_poly.pdbx_seq_one_letter_code
_entity_poly.pdbx_strand_id
1 'polypeptide(L)'
;PLGLLTWFVIVAHRTGRWNGYLLVQKAWGSEMGTLLDTWEDLHSRMDHVPFDWRYTGLVALAWCMYLALGIVMAVRREQVWLTGYVLVTVIFVGHMQGYFNSKARFLLPAFPAFLPVARLLDRSPRWLQAVFVLVISAVSTWWSLDILGHNLSP
;
A
#
# COMPACT_ATOMS: atom_id res chain seq x y z
N PRO A 1 -1.37 11.73 16.39
CA PRO A 1 -2.82 11.95 16.24
C PRO A 1 -3.20 13.42 16.30
N LEU A 2 -2.55 14.26 17.14
CA LEU A 2 -2.91 15.69 17.25
C LEU A 2 -2.79 16.46 15.93
N GLY A 3 -1.72 16.26 15.17
CA GLY A 3 -1.53 16.92 13.88
C GLY A 3 -2.65 16.60 12.87
N LEU A 4 -3.13 15.36 12.84
CA LEU A 4 -4.26 14.96 12.00
C LEU A 4 -5.55 15.67 12.43
N LEU A 5 -5.84 15.69 13.72
CA LEU A 5 -7.02 16.39 14.25
C LEU A 5 -6.97 17.89 13.96
N THR A 6 -5.82 18.53 14.16
CA THR A 6 -5.61 19.93 13.80
C THR A 6 -5.87 20.18 12.32
N TRP A 7 -5.39 19.29 11.45
CA TRP A 7 -5.62 19.38 10.01
C TRP A 7 -7.12 19.28 9.69
N PHE A 8 -7.85 18.31 10.24
CA PHE A 8 -9.30 18.20 10.05
C PHE A 8 -10.03 19.49 10.47
N VAL A 9 -9.67 20.07 11.62
CA VAL A 9 -10.25 21.32 12.11
C VAL A 9 -9.98 22.48 11.15
N ILE A 10 -8.73 22.61 10.65
CA ILE A 10 -8.38 23.66 9.70
C ILE A 10 -9.19 23.52 8.40
N VAL A 11 -9.30 22.30 7.86
CA VAL A 11 -10.06 22.05 6.63
C VAL A 11 -11.54 22.29 6.87
N ALA A 12 -12.11 21.84 7.99
CA ALA A 12 -13.49 22.09 8.35
C ALA A 12 -13.79 23.59 8.44
N HIS A 13 -12.91 24.37 9.07
CA HIS A 13 -13.04 25.81 9.16
C HIS A 13 -12.97 26.50 7.79
N ARG A 14 -12.02 26.08 6.92
CA ARG A 14 -11.87 26.66 5.57
C ARG A 14 -13.01 26.32 4.62
N THR A 15 -13.58 25.13 4.74
CA THR A 15 -14.68 24.68 3.88
C THR A 15 -16.06 25.03 4.43
N GLY A 16 -16.14 25.50 5.67
CA GLY A 16 -17.41 25.76 6.37
C GLY A 16 -18.21 24.49 6.67
N ARG A 17 -17.59 23.31 6.54
CA ARG A 17 -18.25 22.00 6.73
C ARG A 17 -17.39 21.07 7.55
N TRP A 18 -17.95 20.43 8.56
CA TRP A 18 -17.24 19.48 9.42
C TRP A 18 -16.65 18.29 8.63
N ASN A 19 -17.30 17.89 7.53
CA ASN A 19 -16.84 16.82 6.62
C ASN A 19 -16.07 17.37 5.40
N GLY A 20 -15.61 18.61 5.45
CA GLY A 20 -14.93 19.28 4.33
C GLY A 20 -13.73 18.49 3.80
N TYR A 21 -12.97 17.85 4.68
CA TYR A 21 -11.86 16.99 4.25
C TYR A 21 -12.32 15.82 3.36
N LEU A 22 -13.40 15.13 3.75
CA LEU A 22 -13.95 14.02 2.99
C LEU A 22 -14.50 14.47 1.62
N LEU A 23 -15.10 15.66 1.58
CA LEU A 23 -15.59 16.24 0.33
C LEU A 23 -14.45 16.57 -0.63
N VAL A 24 -13.34 17.09 -0.13
CA VAL A 24 -12.13 17.34 -0.94
C VAL A 24 -11.56 16.04 -1.46
N GLN A 25 -11.46 15.00 -0.62
CA GLN A 25 -10.99 13.67 -1.01
C GLN A 25 -11.88 13.07 -2.10
N LYS A 26 -13.20 13.18 -1.95
CA LYS A 26 -14.17 12.74 -2.95
C LYS A 26 -14.00 13.47 -4.28
N ALA A 27 -13.78 14.78 -4.25
CA ALA A 27 -13.53 15.58 -5.45
C ALA A 27 -12.24 15.14 -6.19
N TRP A 28 -11.29 14.53 -5.49
CA TRP A 28 -10.09 13.94 -6.08
C TRP A 28 -10.28 12.48 -6.52
N GLY A 29 -11.53 11.98 -6.52
CA GLY A 29 -11.83 10.59 -6.88
C GLY A 29 -11.40 9.55 -5.84
N SER A 30 -11.06 10.00 -4.63
CA SER A 30 -10.67 9.12 -3.54
C SER A 30 -11.91 8.85 -2.68
N GLU A 31 -12.55 7.71 -2.91
CA GLU A 31 -13.70 7.25 -2.13
C GLU A 31 -13.34 5.97 -1.37
N MET A 32 -14.07 5.72 -0.29
CA MET A 32 -14.00 4.43 0.39
C MET A 32 -15.06 3.52 -0.24
N GLY A 33 -14.61 2.43 -0.78
CA GLY A 33 -15.45 1.40 -1.35
C GLY A 33 -15.37 0.10 -0.58
N THR A 34 -15.81 -0.97 -1.21
CA THR A 34 -15.68 -2.34 -0.72
C THR A 34 -14.47 -3.03 -1.35
N LEU A 35 -14.08 -4.19 -0.81
CA LEU A 35 -13.06 -5.03 -1.45
C LEU A 35 -13.53 -5.54 -2.82
N LEU A 36 -14.85 -5.70 -3.00
CA LEU A 36 -15.44 -6.09 -4.29
C LEU A 36 -15.23 -4.98 -5.34
N ASP A 37 -15.47 -3.73 -4.97
CA ASP A 37 -15.24 -2.60 -5.88
C ASP A 37 -13.77 -2.49 -6.29
N THR A 38 -12.84 -2.80 -5.36
CA THR A 38 -11.41 -2.87 -5.70
C THR A 38 -11.09 -4.02 -6.65
N TRP A 39 -11.77 -5.16 -6.49
CA TRP A 39 -11.64 -6.29 -7.40
C TRP A 39 -12.22 -5.94 -8.78
N GLU A 40 -13.37 -5.31 -8.85
CA GLU A 40 -13.99 -4.87 -10.10
C GLU A 40 -13.14 -3.83 -10.82
N ASP A 41 -12.55 -2.86 -10.08
CA ASP A 41 -11.61 -1.87 -10.64
C ASP A 41 -10.36 -2.57 -11.21
N LEU A 42 -9.80 -3.54 -10.50
CA LEU A 42 -8.69 -4.34 -10.99
C LEU A 42 -9.06 -5.13 -12.25
N HIS A 43 -10.24 -5.79 -12.24
CA HIS A 43 -10.70 -6.60 -13.37
C HIS A 43 -10.98 -5.74 -14.59
N SER A 44 -11.66 -4.61 -14.42
CA SER A 44 -11.91 -3.66 -15.51
C SER A 44 -10.62 -3.13 -16.14
N ARG A 45 -9.57 -2.93 -15.35
CA ARG A 45 -8.24 -2.52 -15.86
C ARG A 45 -7.53 -3.62 -16.63
N MET A 46 -7.83 -4.89 -16.31
CA MET A 46 -7.28 -6.03 -17.05
C MET A 46 -7.93 -6.18 -18.44
N ASP A 47 -9.19 -5.79 -18.57
CA ASP A 47 -9.95 -5.88 -19.82
C ASP A 47 -9.67 -4.72 -20.79
N HIS A 48 -9.18 -3.58 -20.27
CA HIS A 48 -8.85 -2.41 -21.11
C HIS A 48 -7.39 -2.49 -21.55
N VAL A 49 -7.16 -2.69 -22.83
CA VAL A 49 -5.83 -2.73 -23.45
C VAL A 49 -5.36 -1.29 -23.77
N PRO A 50 -4.09 -0.97 -23.47
CA PRO A 50 -3.07 -1.86 -22.91
C PRO A 50 -3.11 -1.89 -21.38
N PHE A 51 -3.44 -3.04 -20.81
CA PHE A 51 -3.29 -3.26 -19.38
C PHE A 51 -1.82 -3.10 -19.00
N ASP A 52 -1.54 -2.10 -18.20
CA ASP A 52 -0.18 -1.93 -17.70
C ASP A 52 0.05 -2.84 -16.49
N TRP A 53 0.26 -4.13 -16.81
CA TRP A 53 0.52 -5.13 -15.80
C TRP A 53 1.77 -4.82 -14.96
N ARG A 54 2.70 -4.00 -15.49
CA ARG A 54 3.92 -3.60 -14.78
C ARG A 54 3.58 -2.76 -13.56
N TYR A 55 2.58 -1.87 -13.67
CA TYR A 55 2.17 -1.01 -12.54
C TYR A 55 1.04 -1.63 -11.76
N THR A 56 -0.07 -1.92 -12.39
CA THR A 56 -1.27 -2.44 -11.72
C THR A 56 -1.03 -3.83 -11.15
N GLY A 57 -0.36 -4.71 -11.90
CA GLY A 57 -0.02 -6.05 -11.44
C GLY A 57 0.96 -6.06 -10.26
N LEU A 58 1.98 -5.20 -10.28
CA LEU A 58 2.93 -5.09 -9.17
C LEU A 58 2.28 -4.51 -7.90
N VAL A 59 1.37 -3.54 -8.05
CA VAL A 59 0.63 -3.00 -6.90
C VAL A 59 -0.29 -4.06 -6.30
N ALA A 60 -1.01 -4.81 -7.13
CA ALA A 60 -1.84 -5.92 -6.68
C ALA A 60 -1.00 -7.00 -5.98
N LEU A 61 0.14 -7.37 -6.56
CA LEU A 61 1.09 -8.32 -5.98
C LEU A 61 1.62 -7.83 -4.63
N ALA A 62 2.01 -6.56 -4.54
CA ALA A 62 2.47 -5.96 -3.29
C ALA A 62 1.37 -6.03 -2.22
N TRP A 63 0.13 -5.68 -2.56
CA TRP A 63 -1.00 -5.75 -1.63
C TRP A 63 -1.25 -7.17 -1.14
N CYS A 64 -1.28 -8.16 -2.05
CA CYS A 64 -1.40 -9.58 -1.69
C CYS A 64 -0.26 -10.06 -0.80
N MET A 65 0.97 -9.63 -1.10
CA MET A 65 2.15 -9.96 -0.30
C MET A 65 2.03 -9.42 1.13
N TYR A 66 1.65 -8.14 1.29
CA TYR A 66 1.45 -7.55 2.62
C TYR A 66 0.33 -8.26 3.39
N LEU A 67 -0.76 -8.63 2.72
CA LEU A 67 -1.85 -9.40 3.32
C LEU A 67 -1.36 -10.78 3.78
N ALA A 68 -0.64 -11.50 2.93
CA ALA A 68 -0.08 -12.80 3.26
C ALA A 68 0.89 -12.72 4.45
N LEU A 69 1.77 -11.72 4.48
CA LEU A 69 2.69 -11.49 5.59
C LEU A 69 1.94 -11.16 6.89
N GLY A 70 0.88 -10.35 6.82
CA GLY A 70 0.02 -10.06 7.97
C GLY A 70 -0.65 -11.32 8.52
N ILE A 71 -1.12 -12.21 7.63
CA ILE A 71 -1.68 -13.51 8.02
C ILE A 71 -0.60 -14.40 8.66
N VAL A 72 0.60 -14.44 8.10
CA VAL A 72 1.74 -15.19 8.68
C VAL A 72 2.06 -14.67 10.08
N MET A 73 2.05 -13.35 10.30
CA MET A 73 2.23 -12.76 11.63
C MET A 73 1.14 -13.21 12.60
N ALA A 74 -0.12 -13.23 12.16
CA ALA A 74 -1.24 -13.68 12.97
C ALA A 74 -1.12 -15.17 13.35
N VAL A 75 -0.80 -16.03 12.39
CA VAL A 75 -0.62 -17.48 12.61
C VAL A 75 0.57 -17.76 13.53
N ARG A 76 1.66 -17.02 13.37
CA ARG A 76 2.85 -17.13 14.24
C ARG A 76 2.68 -16.48 15.60
N ARG A 77 1.52 -15.90 15.88
CA ARG A 77 1.22 -15.18 17.12
C ARG A 77 2.27 -14.12 17.46
N GLU A 78 2.69 -13.39 16.42
CA GLU A 78 3.57 -12.23 16.61
C GLU A 78 2.90 -11.18 17.50
N GLN A 79 3.61 -10.10 17.85
CA GLN A 79 3.05 -9.06 18.70
C GLN A 79 1.68 -8.59 18.18
N VAL A 80 0.65 -8.80 18.98
CA VAL A 80 -0.78 -8.57 18.58
C VAL A 80 -1.00 -7.17 18.05
N TRP A 81 -0.36 -6.16 18.66
CA TRP A 81 -0.49 -4.75 18.23
C TRP A 81 0.11 -4.49 16.85
N LEU A 82 1.29 -5.06 16.55
CA LEU A 82 1.91 -4.92 15.23
C LEU A 82 1.11 -5.69 14.18
N THR A 83 0.68 -6.89 14.48
CA THR A 83 -0.17 -7.70 13.60
C THR A 83 -1.48 -6.99 13.30
N GLY A 84 -2.16 -6.49 14.34
CA GLY A 84 -3.39 -5.72 14.19
C GLY A 84 -3.19 -4.47 13.34
N TYR A 85 -2.12 -3.70 13.59
CA TYR A 85 -1.77 -2.53 12.82
C TYR A 85 -1.56 -2.86 11.33
N VAL A 86 -0.79 -3.92 11.02
CA VAL A 86 -0.54 -4.36 9.64
C VAL A 86 -1.84 -4.74 8.96
N LEU A 87 -2.64 -5.62 9.57
CA LEU A 87 -3.89 -6.10 8.98
C LEU A 87 -4.90 -4.97 8.75
N VAL A 88 -5.08 -4.09 9.75
CA VAL A 88 -5.95 -2.92 9.61
C VAL A 88 -5.48 -2.02 8.47
N THR A 89 -4.17 -1.74 8.37
CA THR A 89 -3.63 -0.91 7.29
C THR A 89 -3.84 -1.55 5.92
N VAL A 90 -3.57 -2.84 5.77
CA VAL A 90 -3.73 -3.57 4.50
C VAL A 90 -5.18 -3.63 4.07
N ILE A 91 -6.09 -3.91 5.00
CA ILE A 91 -7.54 -3.92 4.74
C ILE A 91 -8.02 -2.52 4.38
N PHE A 92 -7.62 -1.50 5.12
CA PHE A 92 -7.97 -0.11 4.84
C PHE A 92 -7.53 0.33 3.44
N VAL A 93 -6.28 0.02 3.06
CA VAL A 93 -5.77 0.31 1.71
C VAL A 93 -6.55 -0.46 0.65
N GLY A 94 -6.99 -1.69 0.95
CA GLY A 94 -7.87 -2.47 0.08
C GLY A 94 -9.21 -1.79 -0.20
N HIS A 95 -9.79 -1.10 0.78
CA HIS A 95 -11.06 -0.38 0.65
C HIS A 95 -10.95 1.00 -0.01
N MET A 96 -9.74 1.54 -0.18
CA MET A 96 -9.55 2.82 -0.87
C MET A 96 -9.81 2.66 -2.36
N GLN A 97 -10.77 3.41 -2.88
CA GLN A 97 -11.02 3.55 -4.33
C GLN A 97 -10.25 4.74 -4.91
N GLY A 98 -10.15 4.82 -6.23
CA GLY A 98 -9.52 5.90 -6.95
C GLY A 98 -8.18 5.50 -7.55
N TYR A 99 -7.09 6.12 -7.12
CA TYR A 99 -5.76 5.87 -7.71
C TYR A 99 -5.19 4.51 -7.28
N PHE A 100 -5.53 3.45 -8.01
CA PHE A 100 -5.07 2.09 -7.71
C PHE A 100 -3.54 2.02 -7.56
N ASN A 101 -2.82 2.68 -8.45
CA ASN A 101 -1.36 2.68 -8.46
C ASN A 101 -0.74 3.35 -7.21
N SER A 102 -1.47 4.26 -6.56
CA SER A 102 -1.02 4.89 -5.31
C SER A 102 -1.13 3.99 -4.08
N LYS A 103 -1.83 2.86 -4.16
CA LYS A 103 -2.00 1.93 -3.02
C LYS A 103 -0.66 1.43 -2.49
N ALA A 104 0.33 1.22 -3.36
CA ALA A 104 1.64 0.73 -2.94
C ALA A 104 2.31 1.66 -1.92
N ARG A 105 2.23 2.98 -2.10
CA ARG A 105 2.81 3.95 -1.13
C ARG A 105 2.06 3.99 0.20
N PHE A 106 0.75 3.70 0.19
CA PHE A 106 -0.05 3.62 1.40
C PHE A 106 0.21 2.34 2.21
N LEU A 107 0.86 1.34 1.61
CA LEU A 107 1.34 0.14 2.31
C LEU A 107 2.69 0.36 3.01
N LEU A 108 3.46 1.39 2.64
CA LEU A 108 4.76 1.64 3.26
C LEU A 108 4.73 1.73 4.80
N PRO A 109 3.73 2.37 5.45
CA PRO A 109 3.65 2.39 6.90
C PRO A 109 3.48 0.99 7.52
N ALA A 110 2.95 0.02 6.76
CA ALA A 110 2.79 -1.36 7.21
C ALA A 110 4.10 -2.18 7.12
N PHE A 111 5.28 -1.51 7.06
CA PHE A 111 6.58 -2.20 7.04
C PHE A 111 6.79 -3.26 8.14
N PRO A 112 6.13 -3.21 9.33
CA PRO A 112 6.24 -4.30 10.29
C PRO A 112 5.78 -5.66 9.75
N ALA A 113 5.03 -5.69 8.62
CA ALA A 113 4.69 -6.92 7.92
C ALA A 113 5.92 -7.75 7.52
N PHE A 114 7.07 -7.10 7.32
CA PHE A 114 8.33 -7.80 6.97
C PHE A 114 9.05 -8.43 8.17
N LEU A 115 8.53 -8.31 9.38
CA LEU A 115 9.14 -8.90 10.58
C LEU A 115 9.41 -10.41 10.45
N PRO A 116 8.48 -11.25 9.92
CA PRO A 116 8.74 -12.66 9.68
C PRO A 116 9.88 -12.91 8.69
N VAL A 117 9.97 -12.08 7.65
CA VAL A 117 11.04 -12.15 6.63
C VAL A 117 12.39 -11.74 7.25
N ALA A 118 12.41 -10.66 8.03
CA ALA A 118 13.61 -10.20 8.72
C ALA A 118 14.18 -11.28 9.66
N ARG A 119 13.31 -11.97 10.41
CA ARG A 119 13.73 -13.08 11.28
C ARG A 119 14.25 -14.29 10.50
N LEU A 120 13.69 -14.55 9.34
CA LEU A 120 14.19 -15.62 8.46
C LEU A 120 15.57 -15.28 7.93
N LEU A 121 15.76 -14.03 7.51
CA LEU A 121 17.05 -13.53 7.04
C LEU A 121 18.11 -13.51 8.13
N ASP A 122 17.76 -13.14 9.37
CA ASP A 122 18.68 -13.14 10.51
C ASP A 122 19.27 -14.51 10.78
N ARG A 123 18.52 -15.58 10.50
CA ARG A 123 18.98 -16.98 10.61
C ARG A 123 19.78 -17.46 9.40
N SER A 124 19.84 -16.65 8.34
CA SER A 124 20.49 -17.02 7.08
C SER A 124 21.95 -16.58 7.07
N PRO A 125 22.81 -17.23 6.27
CA PRO A 125 24.20 -16.82 6.15
C PRO A 125 24.32 -15.40 5.57
N ARG A 126 25.35 -14.67 5.96
CA ARG A 126 25.55 -13.24 5.60
C ARG A 126 25.54 -12.99 4.09
N TRP A 127 26.05 -13.92 3.30
CA TRP A 127 26.04 -13.78 1.86
C TRP A 127 24.61 -13.76 1.29
N LEU A 128 23.68 -14.55 1.86
CA LEU A 128 22.28 -14.57 1.45
C LEU A 128 21.57 -13.27 1.81
N GLN A 129 21.89 -12.72 3.01
CA GLN A 129 21.38 -11.40 3.42
C GLN A 129 21.85 -10.29 2.44
N ALA A 130 23.14 -10.32 2.06
CA ALA A 130 23.69 -9.38 1.11
C ALA A 130 23.04 -9.51 -0.27
N VAL A 131 22.87 -10.72 -0.78
CA VAL A 131 22.18 -10.97 -2.06
C VAL A 131 20.75 -10.48 -2.00
N PHE A 132 20.01 -10.73 -0.93
CA PHE A 132 18.63 -10.27 -0.77
C PHE A 132 18.54 -8.73 -0.83
N VAL A 133 19.41 -8.03 -0.11
CA VAL A 133 19.45 -6.56 -0.12
C VAL A 133 19.80 -6.03 -1.51
N LEU A 134 20.80 -6.64 -2.18
CA LEU A 134 21.20 -6.24 -3.53
C LEU A 134 20.07 -6.43 -4.55
N VAL A 135 19.37 -7.56 -4.50
CA VAL A 135 18.25 -7.86 -5.41
C VAL A 135 17.11 -6.86 -5.19
N ILE A 136 16.70 -6.62 -3.95
CA ILE A 136 15.63 -5.65 -3.67
C ILE A 136 16.05 -4.24 -4.09
N SER A 137 17.28 -3.83 -3.81
CA SER A 137 17.78 -2.52 -4.22
C SER A 137 17.81 -2.38 -5.75
N ALA A 138 18.29 -3.41 -6.46
CA ALA A 138 18.32 -3.42 -7.93
C ALA A 138 16.91 -3.34 -8.52
N VAL A 139 15.97 -4.14 -8.01
CA VAL A 139 14.56 -4.12 -8.47
C VAL A 139 13.91 -2.78 -8.19
N SER A 140 14.12 -2.21 -7.00
CA SER A 140 13.58 -0.89 -6.63
C SER A 140 14.14 0.23 -7.50
N THR A 141 15.45 0.19 -7.77
CA THR A 141 16.10 1.16 -8.64
C THR A 141 15.60 1.05 -10.07
N TRP A 142 15.55 -0.18 -10.60
CA TRP A 142 15.03 -0.41 -11.95
C TRP A 142 13.59 0.09 -12.10
N TRP A 143 12.74 -0.25 -11.15
CA TRP A 143 11.33 0.19 -11.17
C TRP A 143 11.20 1.71 -11.07
N SER A 144 11.98 2.35 -10.19
CA SER A 144 11.97 3.81 -10.06
C SER A 144 12.40 4.50 -11.35
N LEU A 145 13.41 3.98 -12.04
CA LEU A 145 13.87 4.50 -13.33
C LEU A 145 12.84 4.30 -14.44
N ASP A 146 12.17 3.14 -14.45
CA ASP A 146 11.11 2.84 -15.43
C ASP A 146 9.92 3.78 -15.26
N ILE A 147 9.47 4.04 -14.02
CA ILE A 147 8.40 5.02 -13.73
C ILE A 147 8.79 6.43 -14.16
N LEU A 148 9.99 6.88 -13.80
CA LEU A 148 10.46 8.23 -14.15
C LEU A 148 10.64 8.38 -15.67
N GLY A 149 11.13 7.34 -16.34
CA GLY A 149 11.38 7.35 -17.78
C GLY A 149 10.11 7.43 -18.62
N HIS A 150 8.98 6.92 -18.11
CA HIS A 150 7.71 6.91 -18.81
C HIS A 150 6.75 8.04 -18.41
N ASN A 151 7.20 9.03 -17.62
CA ASN A 151 6.37 10.12 -17.08
C ASN A 151 5.07 9.64 -16.39
N LEU A 152 5.09 8.43 -15.88
CA LEU A 152 3.98 7.85 -15.14
C LEU A 152 4.10 8.30 -13.68
N SER A 153 3.88 9.60 -13.44
CA SER A 153 3.73 10.05 -12.06
C SER A 153 2.39 9.51 -11.53
N PRO A 154 2.39 8.94 -10.34
CA PRO A 154 1.17 8.49 -9.69
C PRO A 154 0.26 9.65 -9.31
#